data_22b2b9318e58912483ba0240587839a9
#
_entry.id   22b2b9318e58912483ba0240587839a9
#
_cell.length_a   1.000
_cell.length_b   1.000
_cell.length_c   1.000
_cell.angle_alpha   90.00
_cell.angle_beta   90.00
_cell.angle_gamma   90.00
#
_symmetry.space_group_name_H-M   'P 1'
#
loop_
_entity.id
_entity.type
_entity.pdbx_description
1 polymer ?
#
loop_
_entity_poly.entity_id
_entity_poly.type
_entity_poly.pdbx_seq_one_letter_code
_entity_poly.pdbx_strand_id
1 'polypeptide(L)'
;MAHGLLFHPDLIRGTALGRDIKRYSFFSYESNEALHLSEEEKGIFVDCLRKIQIELEHSIDKHSKRLIAMNIELLLDYCLRFYDRQFTTRAETNKDVLVRFERLLDEYLQSDLLRQEGLPTVRYFAEKICLSPNYFGDLIKKETGKTAQENIQDRIISLAKEWILGTNKTVCQIAYDLGFQYSQHFSRIFKKTVGCTPNEYRKSQMS
;
A
#
# COMPACT_ATOMS: atom_id res chain seq x y z
N MET A 1 -20.78 -19.59 16.10
CA MET A 1 -20.16 -20.57 15.17
C MET A 1 -19.06 -19.90 14.41
N ALA A 2 -17.87 -20.50 14.28
CA ALA A 2 -16.82 -20.00 13.39
C ALA A 2 -17.08 -20.54 11.98
N HIS A 3 -17.01 -19.68 10.98
CA HIS A 3 -17.09 -20.03 9.57
C HIS A 3 -15.73 -19.81 8.92
N GLY A 4 -15.29 -20.71 8.08
CA GLY A 4 -14.05 -20.59 7.33
C GLY A 4 -14.24 -21.00 5.88
N LEU A 5 -13.58 -20.30 4.96
CA LEU A 5 -13.51 -20.65 3.56
C LEU A 5 -12.07 -21.05 3.22
N LEU A 6 -11.89 -22.28 2.80
CA LEU A 6 -10.61 -22.78 2.29
C LEU A 6 -10.82 -23.35 0.90
N PHE A 7 -9.97 -22.97 -0.06
CA PHE A 7 -10.03 -23.50 -1.41
C PHE A 7 -8.62 -23.67 -2.01
N HIS A 8 -8.51 -24.65 -2.89
CA HIS A 8 -7.26 -24.88 -3.61
C HIS A 8 -7.11 -23.86 -4.76
N PRO A 9 -5.89 -23.34 -5.06
CA PRO A 9 -5.66 -22.39 -6.15
C PRO A 9 -6.15 -22.85 -7.51
N ASP A 10 -6.21 -24.15 -7.77
CA ASP A 10 -6.72 -24.69 -9.04
C ASP A 10 -8.22 -24.42 -9.26
N LEU A 11 -8.99 -24.19 -8.20
CA LEU A 11 -10.40 -23.82 -8.31
C LEU A 11 -10.56 -22.49 -9.07
N ILE A 12 -9.71 -21.53 -8.81
CA ILE A 12 -9.78 -20.19 -9.39
C ILE A 12 -8.91 -20.04 -10.65
N ARG A 13 -8.07 -21.04 -10.97
CA ARG A 13 -7.22 -21.00 -12.17
C ARG A 13 -8.05 -20.88 -13.45
N GLY A 14 -7.73 -19.87 -14.29
CA GLY A 14 -8.43 -19.56 -15.53
C GLY A 14 -9.71 -18.74 -15.36
N THR A 15 -10.10 -18.39 -14.14
CA THR A 15 -11.23 -17.48 -13.84
C THR A 15 -10.79 -16.02 -13.74
N ALA A 16 -11.74 -15.08 -13.70
CA ALA A 16 -11.47 -13.66 -13.42
C ALA A 16 -10.79 -13.52 -12.04
N LEU A 17 -11.37 -14.15 -11.03
CA LEU A 17 -10.80 -14.16 -9.67
C LEU A 17 -9.33 -14.61 -9.64
N GLY A 18 -8.97 -15.65 -10.39
CA GLY A 18 -7.60 -16.15 -10.43
C GLY A 18 -6.60 -15.17 -11.03
N ARG A 19 -7.04 -14.31 -11.97
CA ARG A 19 -6.22 -13.23 -12.54
C ARG A 19 -6.05 -12.07 -11.54
N ASP A 20 -7.10 -11.76 -10.82
CA ASP A 20 -7.20 -10.55 -10.01
C ASP A 20 -7.02 -10.79 -8.50
N ILE A 21 -6.69 -12.02 -8.07
CA ILE A 21 -6.57 -12.39 -6.65
C ILE A 21 -5.60 -11.49 -5.87
N LYS A 22 -4.58 -10.96 -6.53
CA LYS A 22 -3.58 -10.07 -5.91
C LYS A 22 -4.12 -8.69 -5.53
N ARG A 23 -5.30 -8.29 -6.02
CA ARG A 23 -5.92 -7.01 -5.64
C ARG A 23 -6.48 -7.03 -4.21
N TYR A 24 -6.67 -8.22 -3.64
CA TYR A 24 -7.15 -8.39 -2.28
C TYR A 24 -5.99 -8.35 -1.29
N SER A 25 -5.49 -7.13 -1.01
CA SER A 25 -4.34 -6.85 -0.13
C SER A 25 -4.52 -7.38 1.29
N PHE A 26 -5.76 -7.45 1.77
CA PHE A 26 -6.11 -7.87 3.12
C PHE A 26 -5.76 -9.34 3.45
N PHE A 27 -5.47 -10.17 2.48
CA PHE A 27 -4.90 -11.51 2.74
C PHE A 27 -3.52 -11.47 3.43
N SER A 28 -2.87 -10.31 3.39
CA SER A 28 -1.55 -10.10 3.99
C SER A 28 -1.61 -9.21 5.23
N TYR A 29 -2.81 -8.91 5.74
CA TYR A 29 -3.00 -8.15 6.97
C TYR A 29 -2.77 -9.02 8.20
N GLU A 30 -2.38 -8.40 9.30
CA GLU A 30 -2.19 -9.07 10.57
C GLU A 30 -3.50 -9.18 11.37
N SER A 31 -3.50 -10.02 12.41
CA SER A 31 -4.72 -10.30 13.19
C SER A 31 -5.29 -9.06 13.89
N ASN A 32 -4.44 -8.11 14.27
CA ASN A 32 -4.84 -6.83 14.87
C ASN A 32 -5.47 -5.85 13.85
N GLU A 33 -5.32 -6.14 12.55
CA GLU A 33 -5.89 -5.39 11.43
C GLU A 33 -7.17 -6.04 10.88
N ALA A 34 -7.70 -7.02 11.60
CA ALA A 34 -8.87 -7.79 11.17
C ALA A 34 -10.08 -6.91 10.86
N LEU A 35 -10.88 -7.37 9.91
CA LEU A 35 -12.13 -6.73 9.54
C LEU A 35 -13.18 -6.93 10.64
N HIS A 36 -13.75 -5.82 11.13
CA HIS A 36 -14.86 -5.81 12.05
C HIS A 36 -16.17 -5.63 11.30
N LEU A 37 -16.98 -6.67 11.27
CA LEU A 37 -18.26 -6.70 10.56
C LEU A 37 -19.39 -6.21 11.47
N SER A 38 -20.30 -5.38 10.92
CA SER A 38 -21.61 -5.13 11.51
C SER A 38 -22.49 -6.38 11.41
N GLU A 39 -23.64 -6.39 12.09
CA GLU A 39 -24.57 -7.53 12.00
C GLU A 39 -25.14 -7.70 10.58
N GLU A 40 -25.40 -6.60 9.88
CA GLU A 40 -25.82 -6.63 8.47
C GLU A 40 -24.74 -7.21 7.56
N GLU A 41 -23.49 -6.76 7.73
CA GLU A 41 -22.34 -7.25 6.96
C GLU A 41 -22.05 -8.74 7.23
N LYS A 42 -22.24 -9.19 8.48
CA LYS A 42 -22.17 -10.62 8.83
C LYS A 42 -23.22 -11.43 8.08
N GLY A 43 -24.44 -10.90 7.98
CA GLY A 43 -25.50 -11.52 7.18
C GLY A 43 -25.09 -11.73 5.73
N ILE A 44 -24.58 -10.68 5.08
CA ILE A 44 -24.10 -10.73 3.69
C ILE A 44 -22.95 -11.76 3.54
N PHE A 45 -22.01 -11.75 4.49
CA PHE A 45 -20.87 -12.67 4.47
C PHE A 45 -21.34 -14.14 4.56
N VAL A 46 -22.24 -14.44 5.49
CA VAL A 46 -22.81 -15.78 5.68
C VAL A 46 -23.63 -16.23 4.46
N ASP A 47 -24.39 -15.33 3.85
CA ASP A 47 -25.16 -15.63 2.63
C ASP A 47 -24.26 -16.00 1.44
N CYS A 48 -23.12 -15.34 1.29
CA CYS A 48 -22.12 -15.71 0.27
C CYS A 48 -21.55 -17.12 0.54
N LEU A 49 -21.20 -17.43 1.78
CA LEU A 49 -20.72 -18.76 2.17
C LEU A 49 -21.78 -19.82 1.92
N ARG A 50 -23.06 -19.53 2.26
CA ARG A 50 -24.18 -20.44 2.05
C ARG A 50 -24.38 -20.78 0.56
N LYS A 51 -24.24 -19.81 -0.33
CA LYS A 51 -24.33 -20.04 -1.78
C LYS A 51 -23.22 -20.97 -2.27
N ILE A 52 -22.00 -20.81 -1.77
CA ILE A 52 -20.89 -21.71 -2.07
C ILE A 52 -21.19 -23.13 -1.56
N GLN A 53 -21.71 -23.25 -0.33
CA GLN A 53 -22.07 -24.53 0.27
C GLN A 53 -23.16 -25.26 -0.53
N ILE A 54 -24.23 -24.56 -0.91
CA ILE A 54 -25.29 -25.12 -1.75
C ILE A 54 -24.74 -25.68 -3.05
N GLU A 55 -23.81 -24.97 -3.71
CA GLU A 55 -23.22 -25.41 -4.96
C GLU A 55 -22.31 -26.65 -4.78
N LEU A 56 -21.66 -26.78 -3.60
CA LEU A 56 -20.86 -27.96 -3.26
C LEU A 56 -21.69 -29.19 -2.91
N GLU A 57 -22.94 -29.00 -2.40
CA GLU A 57 -23.88 -30.08 -2.05
C GLU A 57 -24.63 -30.62 -3.28
N HIS A 58 -24.69 -29.86 -4.38
CA HIS A 58 -25.28 -30.32 -5.63
C HIS A 58 -24.30 -31.22 -6.43
N SER A 59 -24.84 -31.97 -7.39
CA SER A 59 -24.02 -32.73 -8.34
C SER A 59 -23.14 -31.78 -9.14
N ILE A 60 -21.82 -31.97 -9.07
CA ILE A 60 -20.86 -31.12 -9.78
C ILE A 60 -21.05 -31.27 -11.30
N ASP A 61 -21.26 -30.14 -11.96
CA ASP A 61 -21.43 -30.05 -13.40
C ASP A 61 -20.42 -29.05 -14.03
N LYS A 62 -20.58 -28.81 -15.35
CA LYS A 62 -19.70 -27.87 -16.08
C LYS A 62 -19.80 -26.42 -15.64
N HIS A 63 -20.80 -26.03 -14.86
CA HIS A 63 -21.05 -24.68 -14.37
C HIS A 63 -20.55 -24.47 -12.92
N SER A 64 -20.47 -25.55 -12.13
CA SER A 64 -20.17 -25.50 -10.69
C SER A 64 -18.87 -24.75 -10.38
N LYS A 65 -17.79 -25.05 -11.09
CA LYS A 65 -16.51 -24.34 -10.91
C LYS A 65 -16.65 -22.82 -11.06
N ARG A 66 -17.39 -22.38 -12.08
CA ARG A 66 -17.60 -20.96 -12.35
C ARG A 66 -18.47 -20.31 -11.28
N LEU A 67 -19.56 -20.96 -10.88
CA LEU A 67 -20.49 -20.45 -9.88
C LEU A 67 -19.81 -20.31 -8.52
N ILE A 68 -19.03 -21.30 -8.11
CA ILE A 68 -18.25 -21.23 -6.87
C ILE A 68 -17.24 -20.07 -6.94
N ALA A 69 -16.45 -19.95 -8.03
CA ALA A 69 -15.46 -18.88 -8.18
C ALA A 69 -16.11 -17.49 -8.14
N MET A 70 -17.27 -17.30 -8.78
CA MET A 70 -18.02 -16.03 -8.76
C MET A 70 -18.55 -15.70 -7.35
N ASN A 71 -19.01 -16.67 -6.59
CA ASN A 71 -19.46 -16.44 -5.21
C ASN A 71 -18.27 -16.10 -4.28
N ILE A 72 -17.11 -16.73 -4.51
CA ILE A 72 -15.87 -16.35 -3.79
C ILE A 72 -15.46 -14.92 -4.14
N GLU A 73 -15.45 -14.57 -5.43
CA GLU A 73 -15.13 -13.22 -5.89
C GLU A 73 -16.07 -12.17 -5.26
N LEU A 74 -17.38 -12.44 -5.26
CA LEU A 74 -18.37 -11.57 -4.63
C LEU A 74 -18.12 -11.41 -3.12
N LEU A 75 -17.80 -12.48 -2.41
CA LEU A 75 -17.45 -12.44 -1.00
C LEU A 75 -16.24 -11.55 -0.75
N LEU A 76 -15.19 -11.70 -1.56
CA LEU A 76 -13.96 -10.91 -1.42
C LEU A 76 -14.18 -9.43 -1.77
N ASP A 77 -15.03 -9.13 -2.75
CA ASP A 77 -15.41 -7.76 -3.09
C ASP A 77 -16.21 -7.09 -1.97
N TYR A 78 -17.09 -7.83 -1.29
CA TYR A 78 -17.73 -7.34 -0.06
C TYR A 78 -16.70 -7.08 1.05
N CYS A 79 -15.71 -7.93 1.22
CA CYS A 79 -14.63 -7.68 2.19
C CYS A 79 -13.87 -6.38 1.88
N LEU A 80 -13.54 -6.10 0.62
CA LEU A 80 -12.94 -4.82 0.21
C LEU A 80 -13.82 -3.63 0.62
N ARG A 81 -15.12 -3.70 0.28
CA ARG A 81 -16.08 -2.64 0.64
C ARG A 81 -16.15 -2.42 2.16
N PHE A 82 -16.12 -3.50 2.94
CA PHE A 82 -16.19 -3.42 4.40
C PHE A 82 -14.89 -2.87 5.00
N TYR A 83 -13.72 -3.19 4.43
CA TYR A 83 -12.46 -2.53 4.79
C TYR A 83 -12.49 -1.04 4.46
N ASP A 84 -13.01 -0.65 3.28
CA ASP A 84 -13.16 0.76 2.92
C ASP A 84 -14.03 1.53 3.92
N ARG A 85 -15.13 0.93 4.36
CA ARG A 85 -15.96 1.47 5.45
C ARG A 85 -15.16 1.56 6.74
N GLN A 86 -14.44 0.49 7.13
CA GLN A 86 -13.65 0.46 8.36
C GLN A 86 -12.58 1.55 8.38
N PHE A 87 -11.86 1.75 7.29
CA PHE A 87 -10.91 2.86 7.17
C PHE A 87 -11.61 4.22 7.35
N THR A 88 -12.79 4.39 6.76
CA THR A 88 -13.55 5.64 6.91
C THR A 88 -14.03 5.87 8.35
N THR A 89 -14.52 4.83 9.03
CA THR A 89 -15.03 4.95 10.42
C THR A 89 -13.92 5.11 11.46
N ARG A 90 -12.67 4.76 11.13
CA ARG A 90 -11.48 4.93 11.97
C ARG A 90 -10.66 6.17 11.61
N ALA A 91 -11.26 7.17 10.98
CA ALA A 91 -10.56 8.33 10.45
C ALA A 91 -9.65 9.03 11.48
N GLU A 92 -10.07 9.18 12.74
CA GLU A 92 -9.21 9.80 13.77
C GLU A 92 -7.97 8.95 14.07
N THR A 93 -8.13 7.64 14.25
CA THR A 93 -6.98 6.72 14.46
C THR A 93 -6.06 6.69 13.24
N ASN A 94 -6.63 6.77 12.03
CA ASN A 94 -5.85 6.80 10.80
C ASN A 94 -5.04 8.08 10.66
N LYS A 95 -5.60 9.24 11.06
CA LYS A 95 -4.87 10.51 11.11
C LYS A 95 -3.68 10.43 12.07
N ASP A 96 -3.85 9.80 13.24
CA ASP A 96 -2.74 9.58 14.18
C ASP A 96 -1.62 8.75 13.54
N VAL A 97 -1.97 7.72 12.75
CA VAL A 97 -1.00 6.91 12.01
C VAL A 97 -0.28 7.76 10.95
N LEU A 98 -1.01 8.61 10.21
CA LEU A 98 -0.42 9.51 9.23
C LEU A 98 0.57 10.50 9.88
N VAL A 99 0.17 11.15 10.96
CA VAL A 99 1.03 12.09 11.72
C VAL A 99 2.30 11.38 12.24
N ARG A 100 2.16 10.15 12.77
CA ARG A 100 3.31 9.35 13.19
C ARG A 100 4.23 8.99 12.03
N PHE A 101 3.67 8.64 10.88
CA PHE A 101 4.43 8.34 9.67
C PHE A 101 5.22 9.56 9.20
N GLU A 102 4.58 10.73 9.07
CA GLU A 102 5.23 11.97 8.66
C GLU A 102 6.38 12.34 9.60
N ARG A 103 6.17 12.25 10.91
CA ARG A 103 7.21 12.47 11.91
C ARG A 103 8.37 11.48 11.75
N LEU A 104 8.11 10.18 11.65
CA LEU A 104 9.15 9.17 11.48
C LEU A 104 9.93 9.35 10.17
N LEU A 105 9.25 9.79 9.11
CA LEU A 105 9.88 10.09 7.84
C LEU A 105 10.82 11.30 7.96
N ASP A 106 10.38 12.36 8.61
CA ASP A 106 11.24 13.54 8.87
C ASP A 106 12.43 13.20 9.78
N GLU A 107 12.22 12.43 10.84
CA GLU A 107 13.30 11.94 11.72
C GLU A 107 14.32 11.09 10.93
N TYR A 108 13.85 10.20 10.04
CA TYR A 108 14.73 9.39 9.19
C TYR A 108 15.58 10.27 8.26
N LEU A 109 14.93 11.24 7.60
CA LEU A 109 15.60 12.12 6.63
C LEU A 109 16.60 13.09 7.28
N GLN A 110 16.41 13.43 8.57
CA GLN A 110 17.31 14.29 9.32
C GLN A 110 18.44 13.52 10.02
N SER A 111 18.34 12.19 10.09
CA SER A 111 19.33 11.34 10.75
C SER A 111 20.41 10.86 9.77
N ASP A 112 21.44 10.21 10.30
CA ASP A 112 22.46 9.54 9.48
C ASP A 112 21.98 8.26 8.79
N LEU A 113 20.73 7.85 9.02
CA LEU A 113 20.17 6.63 8.42
C LEU A 113 20.15 6.66 6.90
N LEU A 114 19.94 7.84 6.29
CA LEU A 114 20.05 7.99 4.84
C LEU A 114 21.40 7.52 4.30
N ARG A 115 22.48 7.80 5.01
CA ARG A 115 23.83 7.41 4.59
C ARG A 115 24.15 5.97 4.93
N GLN A 116 23.64 5.47 6.04
CA GLN A 116 23.97 4.14 6.57
C GLN A 116 23.11 3.05 5.91
N GLU A 117 21.81 3.27 5.85
CA GLU A 117 20.81 2.30 5.40
C GLU A 117 20.26 2.60 3.98
N GLY A 118 20.51 3.81 3.48
CA GLY A 118 19.97 4.26 2.19
C GLY A 118 18.55 4.79 2.27
N LEU A 119 17.82 4.67 1.15
CA LEU A 119 16.45 5.16 1.06
C LEU A 119 15.50 4.36 1.96
N PRO A 120 14.62 5.04 2.73
CA PRO A 120 13.67 4.35 3.59
C PRO A 120 12.63 3.58 2.78
N THR A 121 12.17 2.46 3.34
CA THR A 121 11.17 1.59 2.71
C THR A 121 9.82 1.73 3.42
N VAL A 122 8.74 1.40 2.71
CA VAL A 122 7.39 1.32 3.30
C VAL A 122 7.37 0.34 4.47
N ARG A 123 8.07 -0.79 4.36
CA ARG A 123 8.20 -1.79 5.42
C ARG A 123 8.80 -1.21 6.69
N TYR A 124 9.86 -0.43 6.59
CA TYR A 124 10.49 0.21 7.74
C TYR A 124 9.49 1.02 8.58
N PHE A 125 8.68 1.86 7.92
CA PHE A 125 7.68 2.67 8.64
C PHE A 125 6.52 1.84 9.16
N ALA A 126 6.05 0.87 8.41
CA ALA A 126 4.99 -0.05 8.85
C ALA A 126 5.40 -0.79 10.14
N GLU A 127 6.61 -1.35 10.19
CA GLU A 127 7.15 -2.02 11.38
C GLU A 127 7.28 -1.06 12.58
N LYS A 128 7.75 0.17 12.37
CA LYS A 128 7.84 1.20 13.43
C LYS A 128 6.48 1.63 14.00
N ILE A 129 5.42 1.49 13.19
CA ILE A 129 4.04 1.83 13.59
C ILE A 129 3.28 0.61 14.09
N CYS A 130 3.88 -0.60 14.02
CA CYS A 130 3.26 -1.88 14.37
C CYS A 130 2.07 -2.24 13.47
N LEU A 131 2.23 -2.03 12.17
CA LEU A 131 1.26 -2.39 11.13
C LEU A 131 1.93 -3.26 10.06
N SER A 132 1.13 -4.10 9.38
CA SER A 132 1.61 -4.80 8.20
C SER A 132 1.87 -3.81 7.06
N PRO A 133 2.88 -4.06 6.19
CA PRO A 133 3.19 -3.15 5.08
C PRO A 133 2.02 -2.90 4.13
N ASN A 134 1.17 -3.90 3.92
CA ASN A 134 0.01 -3.77 3.04
C ASN A 134 -1.11 -2.94 3.68
N TYR A 135 -1.47 -3.20 4.94
CA TYR A 135 -2.46 -2.39 5.67
C TYR A 135 -2.00 -0.93 5.77
N PHE A 136 -0.75 -0.71 6.16
CA PHE A 136 -0.15 0.62 6.22
C PHE A 136 -0.20 1.32 4.85
N GLY A 137 0.16 0.63 3.77
CA GLY A 137 0.11 1.16 2.41
C GLY A 137 -1.29 1.57 1.97
N ASP A 138 -2.29 0.73 2.25
CA ASP A 138 -3.69 0.99 1.92
C ASP A 138 -4.25 2.15 2.76
N LEU A 139 -3.90 2.22 4.06
CA LEU A 139 -4.26 3.33 4.95
C LEU A 139 -3.70 4.66 4.43
N ILE A 140 -2.38 4.74 4.18
CA ILE A 140 -1.74 5.97 3.69
C ILE A 140 -2.35 6.39 2.36
N LYS A 141 -2.60 5.45 1.45
CA LYS A 141 -3.24 5.76 0.17
C LYS A 141 -4.65 6.30 0.34
N LYS A 142 -5.42 5.77 1.29
CA LYS A 142 -6.78 6.26 1.59
C LYS A 142 -6.75 7.67 2.15
N GLU A 143 -5.83 7.96 3.08
CA GLU A 143 -5.75 9.27 3.74
C GLU A 143 -5.14 10.37 2.86
N THR A 144 -4.15 10.03 2.01
CA THR A 144 -3.38 11.03 1.23
C THR A 144 -3.71 11.06 -0.26
N GLY A 145 -4.41 10.04 -0.78
CA GLY A 145 -4.63 9.83 -2.21
C GLY A 145 -3.39 9.31 -2.96
N LYS A 146 -2.23 9.18 -2.29
CA LYS A 146 -0.96 8.69 -2.84
C LYS A 146 -0.50 7.44 -2.10
N THR A 147 0.21 6.56 -2.78
CA THR A 147 0.84 5.40 -2.12
C THR A 147 1.87 5.86 -1.08
N ALA A 148 2.14 5.05 -0.05
CA ALA A 148 3.18 5.34 0.94
C ALA A 148 4.56 5.55 0.28
N GLN A 149 4.87 4.79 -0.78
CA GLN A 149 6.10 4.96 -1.56
C GLN A 149 6.18 6.32 -2.27
N GLU A 150 5.06 6.81 -2.83
CA GLU A 150 4.99 8.14 -3.45
C GLU A 150 5.16 9.24 -2.41
N ASN A 151 4.55 9.13 -1.23
CA ASN A 151 4.72 10.09 -0.14
C ASN A 151 6.20 10.17 0.30
N ILE A 152 6.87 9.03 0.48
CA ILE A 152 8.31 8.96 0.80
C ILE A 152 9.12 9.65 -0.30
N GLN A 153 8.85 9.32 -1.57
CA GLN A 153 9.57 9.88 -2.71
C GLN A 153 9.40 11.39 -2.81
N ASP A 154 8.18 11.89 -2.64
CA ASP A 154 7.89 13.33 -2.69
C ASP A 154 8.67 14.08 -1.61
N ARG A 155 8.76 13.53 -0.39
CA ARG A 155 9.50 14.13 0.71
C ARG A 155 11.01 14.16 0.45
N ILE A 156 11.56 13.07 -0.09
CA ILE A 156 12.97 13.00 -0.50
C ILE A 156 13.28 14.04 -1.59
N ILE A 157 12.39 14.19 -2.57
CA ILE A 157 12.56 15.18 -3.65
C ILE A 157 12.46 16.61 -3.11
N SER A 158 11.60 16.86 -2.12
CA SER A 158 11.54 18.16 -1.44
C SER A 158 12.86 18.49 -0.75
N LEU A 159 13.42 17.56 0.00
CA LEU A 159 14.74 17.71 0.62
C LEU A 159 15.85 17.88 -0.42
N ALA A 160 15.78 17.17 -1.54
CA ALA A 160 16.71 17.33 -2.64
C ALA A 160 16.70 18.75 -3.22
N LYS A 161 15.51 19.35 -3.41
CA LYS A 161 15.37 20.74 -3.86
C LYS A 161 16.06 21.71 -2.90
N GLU A 162 15.84 21.55 -1.60
CA GLU A 162 16.49 22.36 -0.57
C GLU A 162 18.03 22.27 -0.65
N TRP A 163 18.58 21.06 -0.77
CA TRP A 163 20.03 20.87 -0.86
C TRP A 163 20.63 21.35 -2.18
N ILE A 164 19.91 21.21 -3.30
CA ILE A 164 20.34 21.71 -4.60
C ILE A 164 20.53 23.23 -4.58
N LEU A 165 19.64 23.94 -3.89
CA LEU A 165 19.69 25.41 -3.81
C LEU A 165 20.54 25.92 -2.63
N GLY A 166 20.45 25.25 -1.49
CA GLY A 166 21.08 25.69 -0.24
C GLY A 166 22.56 25.26 -0.06
N THR A 167 23.11 24.45 -0.97
CA THR A 167 24.49 23.96 -0.84
C THR A 167 25.28 24.02 -2.15
N ASN A 168 26.60 24.09 -2.01
CA ASN A 168 27.52 24.00 -3.17
C ASN A 168 27.83 22.55 -3.59
N LYS A 169 27.13 21.54 -3.03
CA LYS A 169 27.36 20.14 -3.38
C LYS A 169 26.99 19.86 -4.83
N THR A 170 27.75 18.98 -5.44
CA THR A 170 27.39 18.46 -6.78
C THR A 170 26.13 17.61 -6.70
N VAL A 171 25.41 17.49 -7.82
CA VAL A 171 24.22 16.62 -7.90
C VAL A 171 24.55 15.17 -7.52
N CYS A 172 25.75 14.71 -7.83
CA CYS A 172 26.23 13.39 -7.48
C CYS A 172 26.40 13.24 -5.96
N GLN A 173 27.00 14.21 -5.28
CA GLN A 173 27.14 14.24 -3.82
C GLN A 173 25.77 14.28 -3.13
N ILE A 174 24.85 15.11 -3.63
CA ILE A 174 23.47 15.18 -3.09
C ILE A 174 22.78 13.83 -3.23
N ALA A 175 22.89 13.16 -4.38
CA ALA A 175 22.30 11.85 -4.60
C ALA A 175 22.80 10.82 -3.57
N TYR A 176 24.11 10.76 -3.33
CA TYR A 176 24.70 9.84 -2.34
C TYR A 176 24.29 10.20 -0.91
N ASP A 177 24.30 11.48 -0.56
CA ASP A 177 23.87 11.94 0.76
C ASP A 177 22.37 11.66 1.04
N LEU A 178 21.55 11.61 -0.03
CA LEU A 178 20.13 11.20 0.02
C LEU A 178 19.94 9.68 0.01
N GLY A 179 21.02 8.89 0.05
CA GLY A 179 20.95 7.43 0.11
C GLY A 179 20.74 6.73 -1.23
N PHE A 180 20.88 7.42 -2.36
CA PHE A 180 20.83 6.77 -3.67
C PHE A 180 22.15 6.08 -4.00
N GLN A 181 22.11 4.82 -4.37
CA GLN A 181 23.29 4.07 -4.82
C GLN A 181 23.85 4.59 -6.15
N TYR A 182 22.98 5.12 -7.02
CA TYR A 182 23.35 5.63 -8.34
C TYR A 182 22.74 7.02 -8.58
N SER A 183 23.57 8.00 -8.88
CA SER A 183 23.14 9.39 -9.15
C SER A 183 22.23 9.51 -10.38
N GLN A 184 22.35 8.59 -11.35
CA GLN A 184 21.46 8.53 -12.52
C GLN A 184 20.04 8.15 -12.10
N HIS A 185 19.86 7.26 -11.12
CA HIS A 185 18.55 6.89 -10.60
C HIS A 185 17.89 8.10 -9.92
N PHE A 186 18.64 8.82 -9.08
CA PHE A 186 18.19 10.08 -8.49
C PHE A 186 17.75 11.08 -9.56
N SER A 187 18.61 11.36 -10.55
CA SER A 187 18.33 12.35 -11.61
C SER A 187 17.07 11.99 -12.40
N ARG A 188 16.83 10.71 -12.67
CA ARG A 188 15.63 10.22 -13.36
C ARG A 188 14.36 10.44 -12.52
N ILE A 189 14.41 10.10 -11.24
CA ILE A 189 13.28 10.29 -10.33
C ILE A 189 12.99 11.78 -10.18
N PHE A 190 14.03 12.60 -9.94
CA PHE A 190 13.89 14.05 -9.79
C PHE A 190 13.25 14.66 -11.04
N LYS A 191 13.75 14.33 -12.26
CA LYS A 191 13.18 14.82 -13.52
C LYS A 191 11.72 14.38 -13.69
N LYS A 192 11.40 13.12 -13.35
CA LYS A 192 10.02 12.63 -13.42
C LYS A 192 9.07 13.41 -12.50
N THR A 193 9.52 13.78 -11.30
CA THR A 193 8.69 14.44 -10.28
C THR A 193 8.65 15.97 -10.47
N VAL A 194 9.76 16.59 -10.87
CA VAL A 194 9.92 18.06 -10.94
C VAL A 194 9.73 18.61 -12.37
N GLY A 195 9.87 17.76 -13.39
CA GLY A 195 9.78 18.14 -14.79
C GLY A 195 11.12 18.53 -15.45
N CYS A 196 12.16 18.83 -14.66
CA CYS A 196 13.49 19.17 -15.16
C CYS A 196 14.57 18.41 -14.39
N THR A 197 15.79 18.38 -14.93
CA THR A 197 16.94 17.74 -14.27
C THR A 197 17.39 18.56 -13.04
N PRO A 198 18.08 17.94 -12.06
CA PRO A 198 18.63 18.67 -10.91
C PRO A 198 19.53 19.84 -11.29
N ASN A 199 20.32 19.70 -12.35
CA ASN A 199 21.19 20.79 -12.84
C ASN A 199 20.41 21.93 -13.50
N GLU A 200 19.38 21.61 -14.27
CA GLU A 200 18.47 22.61 -14.85
C GLU A 200 17.69 23.34 -13.75
N TYR A 201 17.21 22.59 -12.74
CA TYR A 201 16.54 23.17 -11.58
C TYR A 201 17.44 24.17 -10.85
N ARG A 202 18.70 23.81 -10.56
CA ARG A 202 19.66 24.73 -9.94
C ARG A 202 19.85 26.00 -10.77
N LYS A 203 20.06 25.87 -12.07
CA LYS A 203 20.26 27.05 -12.95
C LYS A 203 19.04 27.95 -12.99
N SER A 204 17.83 27.40 -13.11
CA SER A 204 16.61 28.18 -13.24
C SER A 204 16.25 28.99 -11.98
N GLN A 205 16.75 28.60 -10.80
CA GLN A 205 16.46 29.29 -9.54
C GLN A 205 17.59 30.27 -9.13
N MET A 206 18.74 30.22 -9.79
CA MET A 206 19.88 31.10 -9.52
C MET A 206 20.01 32.24 -10.57
N SER A 207 19.10 32.26 -11.56
CA SER A 207 18.96 33.32 -12.55
C SER A 207 17.87 34.31 -12.14
#